data_247bb11e00cf56659f0175653b0650d7
#
_entry.id   247bb11e00cf56659f0175653b0650d7
#
_cell.length_a   1.000
_cell.length_b   1.000
_cell.length_c   1.000
_cell.angle_alpha   90.00
_cell.angle_beta   90.00
_cell.angle_gamma   90.00
#
_symmetry.space_group_name_H-M   'P 1'
#
loop_
_entity.id
_entity.type
_entity.pdbx_description
1 polymer ?
#
loop_
_entity_poly.entity_id
_entity_poly.type
_entity_poly.pdbx_seq_one_letter_code
_entity_poly.pdbx_strand_id
1 'polypeptide(L)'
;MKLGVQLYSLRNQIKELGVEEVLKMVSKAGYSCVEFAGFYGMTPVEMKNLLDKYNLEGISAHIGLDDIEKQLDYIDTIGIKSVFVPWVSKEDLADKLPEIVEKIKKIKPELDKRGVVFGYHNHNQEYADGTDRVQELLNAVPGFYSEIDTYWVKRAGLVPTEKMKQYGKSLYCLHIKEYDKNNEAINPVVGEGDVGFEEVFKLGNEMGIKLAILEVEGFPCDPAEYLKRSYENMKKMSEKILRLGVIGCGGIANGKHMPAEKRNPRAKMVAFCDIVPERAEKAKKDFGDENSAVYTDYKELLKDPTIDAVLVLTHNAEHCHITVDALNAGKHVLCEKPMATSYEEAQKMIEAAKKNNKVLTIGYQNRWRPDSMYMKQMAKDGEFGDIYYAEAIAIRRRAVPTWGVFIDEEKQGGGPLIDIGTHALDLTLHMMNNYEPAYCVGKTFHKLNKNTQTGNAWGDWDVDRFTAEDAAFGFIVMKNGAVIYLKSSWALNMANPIEAVTTICGDKAGADMLDGLRVNGVKNGRQYMMKPDFHAGSVAFFEGAGGSDPSDLEAANFSAAILDGAELNVKPEQAAVVTRILEAIYQSEKTGKPVYFD
;
A
#
# COMPACT_ATOMS: atom_id res chain seq x y z
N MET A 1 -5.88 10.87 5.19
CA MET A 1 -6.92 11.71 5.84
C MET A 1 -8.19 11.69 5.00
N LYS A 2 -9.38 11.74 5.62
CA LYS A 2 -10.65 11.98 4.92
C LYS A 2 -10.76 13.46 4.61
N LEU A 3 -11.16 13.82 3.39
CA LEU A 3 -11.25 15.21 2.94
C LEU A 3 -12.72 15.62 2.82
N GLY A 4 -13.06 16.72 3.46
CA GLY A 4 -14.41 17.28 3.49
C GLY A 4 -14.46 18.76 3.17
N VAL A 5 -15.68 19.31 3.12
CA VAL A 5 -15.96 20.74 2.91
C VAL A 5 -16.90 21.26 3.99
N GLN A 6 -16.53 22.40 4.59
CA GLN A 6 -17.42 23.16 5.47
C GLN A 6 -18.47 23.87 4.61
N LEU A 7 -19.75 23.55 4.82
CA LEU A 7 -20.84 24.09 4.00
C LEU A 7 -21.09 25.59 4.17
N TYR A 8 -20.57 26.21 5.23
CA TYR A 8 -20.56 27.67 5.35
C TYR A 8 -19.83 28.35 4.20
N SER A 9 -18.81 27.72 3.69
CA SER A 9 -18.05 28.18 2.51
C SER A 9 -18.95 28.40 1.28
N LEU A 10 -19.97 27.57 1.15
CA LEU A 10 -20.89 27.56 0.01
C LEU A 10 -22.26 28.19 0.33
N ARG A 11 -22.35 28.97 1.39
CA ARG A 11 -23.61 29.60 1.87
C ARG A 11 -24.33 30.44 0.80
N ASN A 12 -23.59 31.11 -0.09
CA ASN A 12 -24.15 31.88 -1.18
C ASN A 12 -24.70 30.96 -2.28
N GLN A 13 -23.96 29.91 -2.67
CA GLN A 13 -24.39 28.88 -3.63
C GLN A 13 -25.60 28.11 -3.11
N ILE A 14 -25.65 27.81 -1.79
CA ILE A 14 -26.83 27.18 -1.17
C ILE A 14 -28.06 28.07 -1.30
N LYS A 15 -27.94 29.39 -1.10
CA LYS A 15 -29.03 30.33 -1.27
C LYS A 15 -29.51 30.45 -2.71
N GLU A 16 -28.61 30.38 -3.68
CA GLU A 16 -28.89 30.56 -5.11
C GLU A 16 -29.39 29.26 -5.77
N LEU A 17 -28.74 28.11 -5.49
CA LEU A 17 -28.93 26.86 -6.18
C LEU A 17 -29.68 25.80 -5.36
N GLY A 18 -29.79 26.00 -4.06
CA GLY A 18 -30.28 25.01 -3.13
C GLY A 18 -29.20 24.04 -2.65
N VAL A 19 -29.44 23.44 -1.46
CA VAL A 19 -28.49 22.54 -0.80
C VAL A 19 -28.15 21.29 -1.63
N GLU A 20 -29.13 20.76 -2.37
CA GLU A 20 -28.95 19.56 -3.18
C GLU A 20 -27.90 19.74 -4.30
N GLU A 21 -27.98 20.82 -5.08
CA GLU A 21 -27.01 21.10 -6.14
C GLU A 21 -25.62 21.38 -5.57
N VAL A 22 -25.53 21.98 -4.38
CA VAL A 22 -24.24 22.19 -3.69
C VAL A 22 -23.64 20.88 -3.23
N LEU A 23 -24.40 19.96 -2.62
CA LEU A 23 -23.89 18.62 -2.25
C LEU A 23 -23.42 17.84 -3.48
N LYS A 24 -24.14 17.94 -4.58
CA LYS A 24 -23.72 17.35 -5.87
C LYS A 24 -22.42 17.97 -6.40
N MET A 25 -22.23 19.29 -6.24
CA MET A 25 -20.99 19.98 -6.61
C MET A 25 -19.81 19.48 -5.75
N VAL A 26 -19.99 19.37 -4.44
CA VAL A 26 -18.98 18.85 -3.50
C VAL A 26 -18.58 17.41 -3.85
N SER A 27 -19.56 16.52 -4.08
CA SER A 27 -19.32 15.13 -4.49
C SER A 27 -18.57 15.06 -5.82
N LYS A 28 -18.96 15.84 -6.84
CA LYS A 28 -18.28 15.89 -8.14
C LYS A 28 -16.84 16.40 -8.07
N ALA A 29 -16.53 17.27 -7.10
CA ALA A 29 -15.16 17.73 -6.86
C ALA A 29 -14.26 16.64 -6.25
N GLY A 30 -14.84 15.56 -5.71
CA GLY A 30 -14.13 14.41 -5.17
C GLY A 30 -14.18 14.27 -3.64
N TYR A 31 -14.76 15.21 -2.93
CA TYR A 31 -14.87 15.13 -1.47
C TYR A 31 -15.81 14.00 -1.04
N SER A 32 -15.53 13.40 0.11
CA SER A 32 -16.28 12.26 0.64
C SER A 32 -17.15 12.62 1.84
N CYS A 33 -17.01 13.81 2.39
CA CYS A 33 -17.78 14.25 3.55
C CYS A 33 -17.99 15.78 3.57
N VAL A 34 -18.94 16.19 4.40
CA VAL A 34 -19.23 17.60 4.64
C VAL A 34 -19.28 17.88 6.14
N GLU A 35 -18.97 19.12 6.48
CA GLU A 35 -19.23 19.70 7.78
C GLU A 35 -20.36 20.72 7.69
N PHE A 36 -21.30 20.63 8.61
CA PHE A 36 -22.48 21.49 8.63
C PHE A 36 -22.24 22.80 9.38
N ALA A 37 -22.80 23.87 8.85
CA ALA A 37 -23.01 25.15 9.54
C ALA A 37 -24.50 25.47 9.56
N GLY A 38 -25.30 24.61 10.18
CA GLY A 38 -26.76 24.60 10.14
C GLY A 38 -27.30 23.56 9.14
N PHE A 39 -28.63 23.31 9.21
CA PHE A 39 -29.28 22.24 8.45
C PHE A 39 -30.25 22.72 7.37
N TYR A 40 -30.19 23.99 7.03
CA TYR A 40 -30.83 24.62 5.86
C TYR A 40 -32.35 24.41 5.78
N GLY A 41 -33.04 24.25 6.93
CA GLY A 41 -34.48 24.03 7.00
C GLY A 41 -34.96 22.64 6.60
N MET A 42 -34.06 21.72 6.34
CA MET A 42 -34.39 20.33 6.03
C MET A 42 -34.53 19.50 7.32
N THR A 43 -35.36 18.47 7.29
CA THR A 43 -35.41 17.50 8.39
C THR A 43 -34.17 16.61 8.39
N PRO A 44 -33.81 15.98 9.54
CA PRO A 44 -32.67 15.06 9.61
C PRO A 44 -32.72 13.94 8.55
N VAL A 45 -33.90 13.38 8.31
CA VAL A 45 -34.11 12.29 7.33
C VAL A 45 -33.92 12.79 5.89
N GLU A 46 -34.46 13.95 5.53
CA GLU A 46 -34.26 14.54 4.20
C GLU A 46 -32.78 14.80 3.94
N MET A 47 -32.08 15.39 4.90
CA MET A 47 -30.64 15.64 4.78
C MET A 47 -29.85 14.33 4.61
N LYS A 48 -30.14 13.32 5.44
CA LYS A 48 -29.50 12.00 5.32
C LYS A 48 -29.69 11.37 3.95
N ASN A 49 -30.92 11.43 3.40
CA ASN A 49 -31.22 10.90 2.07
C ASN A 49 -30.43 11.62 0.95
N LEU A 50 -30.25 12.94 1.06
CA LEU A 50 -29.42 13.68 0.11
C LEU A 50 -27.94 13.31 0.20
N LEU A 51 -27.41 13.16 1.40
CA LEU A 51 -26.04 12.73 1.61
C LEU A 51 -25.81 11.35 0.98
N ASP A 52 -26.71 10.39 1.25
CA ASP A 52 -26.63 9.04 0.68
C ASP A 52 -26.74 9.06 -0.85
N LYS A 53 -27.61 9.89 -1.42
CA LYS A 53 -27.76 10.05 -2.86
C LYS A 53 -26.48 10.47 -3.56
N TYR A 54 -25.68 11.34 -2.91
CA TYR A 54 -24.42 11.85 -3.46
C TYR A 54 -23.18 11.19 -2.88
N ASN A 55 -23.35 10.10 -2.12
CA ASN A 55 -22.26 9.33 -1.48
C ASN A 55 -21.35 10.24 -0.61
N LEU A 56 -21.98 11.09 0.20
CA LEU A 56 -21.34 11.99 1.14
C LEU A 56 -21.66 11.57 2.58
N GLU A 57 -20.71 11.75 3.50
CA GLU A 57 -20.97 11.65 4.94
C GLU A 57 -21.14 13.05 5.54
N GLY A 58 -22.17 13.23 6.36
CA GLY A 58 -22.26 14.38 7.27
C GLY A 58 -21.39 14.11 8.49
N ILE A 59 -20.07 14.35 8.40
CA ILE A 59 -19.13 13.85 9.39
C ILE A 59 -18.97 14.76 10.60
N SER A 60 -19.16 16.06 10.44
CA SER A 60 -18.95 17.08 11.45
C SER A 60 -20.00 18.18 11.37
N ALA A 61 -20.15 18.94 12.45
CA ALA A 61 -21.02 20.11 12.49
C ALA A 61 -20.50 21.21 13.42
N HIS A 62 -20.58 22.43 12.96
CA HIS A 62 -20.44 23.64 13.78
C HIS A 62 -21.79 23.97 14.46
N ILE A 63 -21.83 23.85 15.76
CA ILE A 63 -23.05 24.12 16.56
C ILE A 63 -22.68 24.96 17.79
N GLY A 64 -23.39 26.06 17.97
CA GLY A 64 -23.20 26.92 19.15
C GLY A 64 -23.55 26.18 20.46
N LEU A 65 -22.85 26.52 21.55
CA LEU A 65 -23.01 25.84 22.86
C LEU A 65 -24.45 25.71 23.33
N ASP A 66 -25.25 26.74 23.12
CA ASP A 66 -26.64 26.79 23.60
C ASP A 66 -27.65 26.09 22.68
N ASP A 67 -27.18 25.55 21.54
CA ASP A 67 -28.01 24.90 20.53
C ASP A 67 -27.72 23.39 20.37
N ILE A 68 -26.65 22.86 20.95
CA ILE A 68 -26.27 21.46 20.80
C ILE A 68 -27.39 20.51 21.23
N GLU A 69 -27.99 20.73 22.39
CA GLU A 69 -29.07 19.87 22.91
C GLU A 69 -30.29 19.84 21.97
N LYS A 70 -30.55 20.94 21.23
CA LYS A 70 -31.67 21.06 20.28
C LYS A 70 -31.39 20.32 18.96
N GLN A 71 -30.14 20.01 18.69
CA GLN A 71 -29.70 19.40 17.43
C GLN A 71 -29.36 17.91 17.56
N LEU A 72 -29.62 17.27 18.69
CA LEU A 72 -29.28 15.88 18.93
C LEU A 72 -29.94 14.92 17.93
N ASP A 73 -31.17 15.20 17.48
CA ASP A 73 -31.85 14.40 16.48
C ASP A 73 -31.12 14.42 15.11
N TYR A 74 -30.57 15.58 14.71
CA TYR A 74 -29.71 15.67 13.52
C TYR A 74 -28.41 14.89 13.69
N ILE A 75 -27.78 15.02 14.86
CA ILE A 75 -26.54 14.30 15.18
C ILE A 75 -26.75 12.80 15.06
N ASP A 76 -27.80 12.28 15.65
CA ASP A 76 -28.12 10.85 15.70
C ASP A 76 -28.56 10.31 14.31
N THR A 77 -29.48 11.00 13.62
CA THR A 77 -30.05 10.54 12.35
C THR A 77 -29.04 10.61 11.19
N ILE A 78 -28.27 11.68 11.10
CA ILE A 78 -27.23 11.83 10.08
C ILE A 78 -26.03 10.96 10.41
N GLY A 79 -25.75 10.71 11.68
CA GLY A 79 -24.60 9.96 12.17
C GLY A 79 -23.33 10.80 12.29
N ILE A 80 -23.50 12.08 12.67
CA ILE A 80 -22.40 13.04 12.86
C ILE A 80 -21.40 12.50 13.90
N LYS A 81 -20.11 12.58 13.60
CA LYS A 81 -19.02 12.03 14.43
C LYS A 81 -18.32 13.06 15.30
N SER A 82 -18.41 14.33 14.93
CA SER A 82 -17.77 15.43 15.68
C SER A 82 -18.63 16.67 15.65
N VAL A 83 -18.63 17.40 16.76
CA VAL A 83 -19.28 18.69 16.92
C VAL A 83 -18.25 19.68 17.46
N PHE A 84 -18.12 20.81 16.79
CA PHE A 84 -17.24 21.89 17.24
C PHE A 84 -18.03 23.14 17.49
N VAL A 85 -17.70 23.83 18.60
CA VAL A 85 -18.21 25.18 18.88
C VAL A 85 -17.50 26.14 17.92
N PRO A 86 -18.22 26.78 17.00
CA PRO A 86 -17.57 27.52 15.91
C PRO A 86 -17.05 28.90 16.34
N TRP A 87 -17.61 29.45 17.39
CA TRP A 87 -17.26 30.81 17.78
C TRP A 87 -17.78 31.18 19.20
N VAL A 88 -16.96 31.93 19.93
CA VAL A 88 -17.32 32.63 21.17
C VAL A 88 -16.71 34.02 21.10
N SER A 89 -17.40 35.05 21.59
CA SER A 89 -16.87 36.41 21.50
C SER A 89 -15.55 36.57 22.29
N LYS A 90 -14.70 37.51 21.85
CA LYS A 90 -13.42 37.81 22.55
C LYS A 90 -13.69 38.20 24.00
N GLU A 91 -14.73 38.99 24.23
CA GLU A 91 -15.16 39.48 25.56
C GLU A 91 -15.60 38.32 26.45
N ASP A 92 -16.43 37.40 25.93
CA ASP A 92 -16.88 36.25 26.71
C ASP A 92 -15.72 35.26 27.00
N LEU A 93 -14.77 35.05 26.05
CA LEU A 93 -13.57 34.27 26.31
C LEU A 93 -12.66 34.90 27.36
N ALA A 94 -12.62 36.23 27.45
CA ALA A 94 -11.83 36.94 28.46
C ALA A 94 -12.51 36.92 29.84
N ASP A 95 -13.82 37.21 29.90
CA ASP A 95 -14.51 37.50 31.14
C ASP A 95 -15.31 36.32 31.70
N LYS A 96 -15.74 35.37 30.83
CA LYS A 96 -16.65 34.26 31.18
C LYS A 96 -16.09 32.86 30.89
N LEU A 97 -14.80 32.74 30.74
CA LEU A 97 -14.17 31.43 30.44
C LEU A 97 -14.58 30.33 31.43
N PRO A 98 -14.65 30.58 32.78
CA PRO A 98 -15.11 29.55 33.72
C PRO A 98 -16.56 29.09 33.45
N GLU A 99 -17.44 29.98 33.07
CA GLU A 99 -18.85 29.67 32.76
C GLU A 99 -18.96 28.85 31.47
N ILE A 100 -18.14 29.19 30.46
CA ILE A 100 -18.04 28.45 29.20
C ILE A 100 -17.55 27.02 29.48
N VAL A 101 -16.50 26.87 30.29
CA VAL A 101 -15.96 25.56 30.70
C VAL A 101 -17.04 24.71 31.39
N GLU A 102 -17.83 25.29 32.31
CA GLU A 102 -18.91 24.53 32.98
C GLU A 102 -20.04 24.15 32.01
N LYS A 103 -20.41 25.00 31.04
CA LYS A 103 -21.33 24.62 29.95
C LYS A 103 -20.79 23.44 29.13
N ILE A 104 -19.53 23.49 28.72
CA ILE A 104 -18.88 22.39 27.98
C ILE A 104 -18.92 21.10 28.80
N LYS A 105 -18.54 21.14 30.07
CA LYS A 105 -18.58 19.97 30.97
C LYS A 105 -19.97 19.36 31.14
N LYS A 106 -21.03 20.21 31.11
CA LYS A 106 -22.41 19.75 31.18
C LYS A 106 -22.86 19.04 29.92
N ILE A 107 -22.50 19.53 28.73
CA ILE A 107 -22.92 19.02 27.44
C ILE A 107 -22.11 17.76 27.05
N LYS A 108 -20.81 17.75 27.35
CA LYS A 108 -19.86 16.70 26.92
C LYS A 108 -20.32 15.27 27.20
N PRO A 109 -20.83 14.90 28.41
CA PRO A 109 -21.27 13.55 28.69
C PRO A 109 -22.39 13.05 27.77
N GLU A 110 -23.22 13.93 27.25
CA GLU A 110 -24.32 13.59 26.36
C GLU A 110 -23.82 13.26 24.95
N LEU A 111 -22.79 13.98 24.47
CA LEU A 111 -22.10 13.67 23.22
C LEU A 111 -21.22 12.43 23.34
N ASP A 112 -20.51 12.27 24.46
CA ASP A 112 -19.68 11.09 24.75
C ASP A 112 -20.48 9.78 24.70
N LYS A 113 -21.71 9.75 25.26
CA LYS A 113 -22.62 8.59 25.19
C LYS A 113 -22.97 8.17 23.76
N ARG A 114 -22.96 9.13 22.83
CA ARG A 114 -23.21 8.92 21.40
C ARG A 114 -21.96 8.58 20.62
N GLY A 115 -20.78 8.60 21.27
CA GLY A 115 -19.49 8.45 20.61
C GLY A 115 -19.13 9.62 19.70
N VAL A 116 -19.68 10.79 19.99
CA VAL A 116 -19.44 12.04 19.23
C VAL A 116 -18.31 12.82 19.88
N VAL A 117 -17.31 13.16 19.10
CA VAL A 117 -16.20 14.01 19.52
C VAL A 117 -16.70 15.43 19.70
N PHE A 118 -16.31 16.07 20.82
CA PHE A 118 -16.69 17.43 21.12
C PHE A 118 -15.47 18.33 21.23
N GLY A 119 -15.51 19.48 20.56
CA GLY A 119 -14.35 20.36 20.49
C GLY A 119 -14.68 21.83 20.18
N TYR A 120 -13.63 22.58 19.88
CA TYR A 120 -13.65 24.01 19.59
C TYR A 120 -12.92 24.31 18.29
N HIS A 121 -13.49 25.17 17.46
CA HIS A 121 -12.91 25.74 16.25
C HIS A 121 -12.40 27.17 16.55
N ASN A 122 -11.13 27.43 16.22
CA ASN A 122 -10.49 28.71 16.53
C ASN A 122 -10.64 29.75 15.43
N HIS A 123 -10.62 31.01 15.86
CA HIS A 123 -10.32 32.18 15.05
C HIS A 123 -9.02 32.84 15.53
N ASN A 124 -8.72 34.06 15.08
CA ASN A 124 -7.54 34.79 15.54
C ASN A 124 -7.72 35.43 16.92
N GLN A 125 -8.96 35.62 17.35
CA GLN A 125 -9.28 36.27 18.64
C GLN A 125 -8.88 35.45 19.87
N GLU A 126 -8.83 34.14 19.75
CA GLU A 126 -8.38 33.21 20.80
C GLU A 126 -6.90 33.34 21.12
N TYR A 127 -6.16 33.98 20.23
CA TYR A 127 -4.72 34.23 20.36
C TYR A 127 -4.40 35.72 20.64
N ALA A 128 -5.42 36.53 20.86
CA ALA A 128 -5.22 37.96 21.15
C ALA A 128 -4.50 38.17 22.47
N ASP A 129 -3.77 39.28 22.56
CA ASP A 129 -3.13 39.75 23.79
C ASP A 129 -2.12 38.74 24.41
N GLY A 130 -1.54 37.87 23.56
CA GLY A 130 -0.57 36.87 24.00
C GLY A 130 -1.17 35.66 24.72
N THR A 131 -2.51 35.54 24.72
CA THR A 131 -3.22 34.36 25.27
C THR A 131 -3.36 33.24 24.28
N ASP A 132 -3.72 32.06 24.77
CA ASP A 132 -4.17 30.91 23.94
C ASP A 132 -5.41 30.31 24.61
N ARG A 133 -6.57 30.88 24.30
CA ARG A 133 -7.84 30.45 24.89
C ARG A 133 -8.24 29.04 24.49
N VAL A 134 -7.80 28.57 23.31
CA VAL A 134 -8.00 27.17 22.92
C VAL A 134 -7.27 26.24 23.87
N GLN A 135 -5.97 26.48 24.12
CA GLN A 135 -5.20 25.68 25.07
C GLN A 135 -5.79 25.71 26.50
N GLU A 136 -6.30 26.85 26.93
CA GLU A 136 -6.97 26.97 28.23
C GLU A 136 -8.21 26.06 28.31
N LEU A 137 -9.06 26.05 27.26
CA LEU A 137 -10.23 25.16 27.16
C LEU A 137 -9.83 23.69 27.16
N LEU A 138 -8.82 23.32 26.37
CA LEU A 138 -8.30 21.94 26.29
C LEU A 138 -7.76 21.44 27.63
N ASN A 139 -7.08 22.31 28.37
CA ASN A 139 -6.56 22.00 29.71
C ASN A 139 -7.66 21.88 30.76
N ALA A 140 -8.71 22.72 30.67
CA ALA A 140 -9.80 22.77 31.65
C ALA A 140 -10.81 21.60 31.49
N VAL A 141 -10.89 20.97 30.28
CA VAL A 141 -11.87 19.94 29.99
C VAL A 141 -11.16 18.72 29.38
N PRO A 142 -10.82 17.68 30.17
CA PRO A 142 -10.23 16.47 29.66
C PRO A 142 -11.10 15.80 28.60
N GLY A 143 -10.48 15.42 27.45
CA GLY A 143 -11.18 14.82 26.32
C GLY A 143 -12.04 15.81 25.51
N PHE A 144 -11.78 17.10 25.65
CA PHE A 144 -12.23 18.14 24.72
C PHE A 144 -11.16 18.31 23.64
N TYR A 145 -11.57 18.62 22.42
CA TYR A 145 -10.67 18.57 21.26
C TYR A 145 -10.59 19.92 20.54
N SER A 146 -9.53 20.08 19.75
CA SER A 146 -9.39 21.21 18.83
C SER A 146 -9.65 20.75 17.41
N GLU A 147 -10.42 21.53 16.69
CA GLU A 147 -10.40 21.66 15.25
C GLU A 147 -9.60 22.91 14.92
N ILE A 148 -8.36 22.74 14.47
CA ILE A 148 -7.47 23.87 14.24
C ILE A 148 -7.72 24.47 12.84
N ASP A 149 -8.13 25.76 12.80
CA ASP A 149 -8.14 26.52 11.56
C ASP A 149 -6.78 27.19 11.34
N THR A 150 -6.12 26.73 10.30
CA THR A 150 -4.75 27.12 9.97
C THR A 150 -4.61 28.56 9.46
N TYR A 151 -5.63 29.09 8.79
CA TYR A 151 -5.69 30.49 8.35
C TYR A 151 -5.72 31.44 9.54
N TRP A 152 -6.60 31.20 10.51
CA TRP A 152 -6.75 32.06 11.67
C TRP A 152 -5.51 32.03 12.58
N VAL A 153 -4.86 30.87 12.71
CA VAL A 153 -3.55 30.77 13.39
C VAL A 153 -2.50 31.63 12.66
N LYS A 154 -2.43 31.50 11.33
CA LYS A 154 -1.49 32.28 10.51
C LYS A 154 -1.78 33.78 10.60
N ARG A 155 -3.04 34.16 10.52
CA ARG A 155 -3.50 35.55 10.64
C ARG A 155 -3.19 36.16 12.01
N ALA A 156 -3.16 35.36 13.06
CA ALA A 156 -2.72 35.78 14.40
C ALA A 156 -1.19 35.95 14.50
N GLY A 157 -0.43 35.76 13.42
CA GLY A 157 1.03 35.84 13.40
C GLY A 157 1.73 34.60 13.96
N LEU A 158 1.01 33.49 14.12
CA LEU A 158 1.52 32.24 14.68
C LEU A 158 1.83 31.22 13.58
N VAL A 159 2.56 30.16 13.94
CA VAL A 159 2.91 29.07 13.03
C VAL A 159 1.96 27.88 13.25
N PRO A 160 1.15 27.49 12.24
CA PRO A 160 0.16 26.42 12.40
C PRO A 160 0.76 25.10 12.92
N THR A 161 1.90 24.67 12.38
CA THR A 161 2.56 23.43 12.80
C THR A 161 3.07 23.43 14.25
N GLU A 162 3.42 24.60 14.80
CA GLU A 162 3.79 24.72 16.21
C GLU A 162 2.55 24.59 17.11
N LYS A 163 1.44 25.19 16.72
CA LYS A 163 0.16 25.03 17.43
C LYS A 163 -0.36 23.60 17.38
N MET A 164 -0.26 22.95 16.23
CA MET A 164 -0.59 21.52 16.10
C MET A 164 0.22 20.67 17.08
N LYS A 165 1.53 20.88 17.17
CA LYS A 165 2.39 20.18 18.15
C LYS A 165 2.00 20.48 19.59
N GLN A 166 1.68 21.73 19.89
CA GLN A 166 1.27 22.18 21.22
C GLN A 166 -0.04 21.49 21.67
N TYR A 167 -1.05 21.41 20.80
CA TYR A 167 -2.33 20.75 21.11
C TYR A 167 -2.20 19.23 21.16
N GLY A 168 -1.25 18.67 20.46
CA GLY A 168 -0.86 17.26 20.56
C GLY A 168 -2.05 16.30 20.36
N LYS A 169 -2.33 15.44 21.36
CA LYS A 169 -3.41 14.45 21.30
C LYS A 169 -4.82 15.06 21.36
N SER A 170 -4.95 16.32 21.74
CA SER A 170 -6.23 17.04 21.75
C SER A 170 -6.57 17.63 20.38
N LEU A 171 -5.68 17.55 19.38
CA LEU A 171 -5.98 17.94 18.01
C LEU A 171 -6.71 16.79 17.30
N TYR A 172 -7.92 17.06 16.81
CA TYR A 172 -8.76 16.06 16.15
C TYR A 172 -8.89 16.28 14.64
N CYS A 173 -9.11 17.55 14.21
CA CYS A 173 -9.42 17.93 12.85
C CYS A 173 -8.56 19.12 12.40
N LEU A 174 -8.21 19.14 11.10
CA LEU A 174 -7.61 20.29 10.44
C LEU A 174 -8.67 21.03 9.63
N HIS A 175 -8.89 22.32 9.92
CA HIS A 175 -9.61 23.21 9.03
C HIS A 175 -8.63 23.86 8.06
N ILE A 176 -8.81 23.54 6.78
CA ILE A 176 -7.91 23.90 5.69
C ILE A 176 -8.45 25.14 4.99
N LYS A 177 -7.92 26.29 5.37
CA LYS A 177 -8.27 27.58 4.81
C LYS A 177 -7.00 28.33 4.45
N GLU A 178 -6.84 28.67 3.18
CA GLU A 178 -5.60 29.28 2.68
C GLU A 178 -5.55 30.77 3.02
N TYR A 179 -4.34 31.28 3.21
CA TYR A 179 -4.05 32.65 3.56
C TYR A 179 -3.21 33.33 2.50
N ASP A 180 -3.58 34.55 2.10
CA ASP A 180 -2.74 35.45 1.30
C ASP A 180 -2.51 36.73 2.13
N LYS A 181 -1.25 36.96 2.51
CA LYS A 181 -0.85 38.15 3.27
C LYS A 181 -1.06 39.47 2.52
N ASN A 182 -1.22 39.42 1.19
CA ASN A 182 -1.42 40.59 0.35
C ASN A 182 -2.90 40.88 0.09
N ASN A 183 -3.78 39.87 0.27
CA ASN A 183 -5.23 40.01 0.05
C ASN A 183 -6.05 39.09 0.97
N GLU A 184 -6.33 39.53 2.17
CA GLU A 184 -7.10 38.77 3.16
C GLU A 184 -8.58 38.54 2.79
N ALA A 185 -9.10 39.22 1.76
CA ALA A 185 -10.51 39.09 1.35
C ALA A 185 -10.75 37.85 0.48
N ILE A 186 -9.68 37.22 -0.03
CA ILE A 186 -9.72 36.07 -0.95
C ILE A 186 -8.85 34.98 -0.39
N ASN A 187 -9.38 33.74 -0.37
CA ASN A 187 -8.58 32.58 -0.03
C ASN A 187 -8.05 31.95 -1.32
N PRO A 188 -6.74 31.93 -1.57
CA PRO A 188 -6.14 31.19 -2.70
C PRO A 188 -6.57 29.72 -2.71
N VAL A 189 -6.41 29.06 -3.84
CA VAL A 189 -6.52 27.58 -3.89
C VAL A 189 -5.51 26.97 -2.91
N VAL A 190 -5.91 25.93 -2.20
CA VAL A 190 -5.07 25.29 -1.18
C VAL A 190 -3.70 24.95 -1.73
N GLY A 191 -2.65 25.39 -1.06
CA GLY A 191 -1.25 25.24 -1.47
C GLY A 191 -0.71 26.34 -2.40
N GLU A 192 -1.53 27.34 -2.76
CA GLU A 192 -1.11 28.49 -3.58
C GLU A 192 -0.93 29.77 -2.74
N GLY A 193 -1.01 29.69 -1.42
CA GLY A 193 -0.90 30.81 -0.49
C GLY A 193 0.24 30.68 0.52
N ASP A 194 0.11 31.38 1.66
CA ASP A 194 1.17 31.58 2.65
C ASP A 194 1.04 30.69 3.92
N VAL A 195 0.08 29.74 4.00
CA VAL A 195 -0.10 28.89 5.19
C VAL A 195 1.01 27.86 5.32
N GLY A 196 1.48 27.25 4.21
CA GLY A 196 2.49 26.19 4.21
C GLY A 196 1.85 24.82 4.43
N PHE A 197 0.86 24.46 3.61
CA PHE A 197 0.09 23.23 3.77
C PHE A 197 0.86 21.94 3.60
N GLU A 198 1.98 21.91 2.86
CA GLU A 198 2.81 20.72 2.76
C GLU A 198 3.28 20.25 4.16
N GLU A 199 3.77 21.19 4.99
CA GLU A 199 4.20 20.90 6.36
C GLU A 199 3.01 20.59 7.28
N VAL A 200 1.87 21.25 7.10
CA VAL A 200 0.65 20.99 7.87
C VAL A 200 0.14 19.57 7.63
N PHE A 201 0.00 19.15 6.37
CA PHE A 201 -0.45 17.81 6.02
C PHE A 201 0.56 16.73 6.43
N LYS A 202 1.86 17.00 6.25
CA LYS A 202 2.93 16.10 6.70
C LYS A 202 2.83 15.85 8.21
N LEU A 203 2.81 16.92 9.01
CA LEU A 203 2.68 16.82 10.47
C LEU A 203 1.35 16.18 10.88
N GLY A 204 0.25 16.54 10.23
CA GLY A 204 -1.06 15.92 10.48
C GLY A 204 -1.06 14.39 10.24
N ASN A 205 -0.35 13.92 9.21
CA ASN A 205 -0.15 12.49 8.97
C ASN A 205 0.69 11.84 10.08
N GLU A 206 1.79 12.47 10.50
CA GLU A 206 2.66 12.00 11.59
C GLU A 206 1.89 11.92 12.92
N MET A 207 1.05 12.89 13.21
CA MET A 207 0.17 12.93 14.41
C MET A 207 -1.02 11.97 14.31
N GLY A 208 -1.28 11.38 13.14
CA GLY A 208 -2.39 10.45 12.93
C GLY A 208 -3.76 11.12 12.77
N ILE A 209 -3.83 12.42 12.42
CA ILE A 209 -5.07 13.13 12.15
C ILE A 209 -5.80 12.48 10.96
N LYS A 210 -7.10 12.24 11.12
CA LYS A 210 -7.90 11.48 10.15
C LYS A 210 -8.82 12.35 9.29
N LEU A 211 -9.01 13.63 9.65
CA LEU A 211 -10.00 14.52 9.05
C LEU A 211 -9.37 15.88 8.71
N ALA A 212 -9.61 16.34 7.48
CA ALA A 212 -9.25 17.68 7.02
C ALA A 212 -10.44 18.29 6.25
N ILE A 213 -10.94 19.42 6.71
CA ILE A 213 -12.13 20.10 6.19
C ILE A 213 -11.70 21.39 5.50
N LEU A 214 -12.03 21.52 4.22
CA LEU A 214 -11.84 22.77 3.47
C LEU A 214 -12.83 23.82 3.93
N GLU A 215 -12.33 25.00 4.27
CA GLU A 215 -13.13 26.21 4.44
C GLU A 215 -12.65 27.33 3.52
N VAL A 216 -13.59 28.13 3.01
CA VAL A 216 -13.31 29.31 2.19
C VAL A 216 -14.36 30.39 2.41
N GLU A 217 -13.94 31.62 2.51
CA GLU A 217 -14.85 32.79 2.66
C GLU A 217 -14.93 33.64 1.40
N GLY A 218 -13.84 33.74 0.65
CA GLY A 218 -13.76 34.47 -0.61
C GLY A 218 -13.10 33.63 -1.71
N PHE A 219 -13.84 33.33 -2.77
CA PHE A 219 -13.35 32.55 -3.91
C PHE A 219 -12.56 33.43 -4.89
N PRO A 220 -11.37 33.00 -5.35
CA PRO A 220 -10.61 33.67 -6.41
C PRO A 220 -11.12 33.32 -7.82
N CYS A 221 -11.92 32.26 -7.97
CA CYS A 221 -12.45 31.75 -9.23
C CYS A 221 -13.83 31.12 -9.03
N ASP A 222 -14.37 30.45 -10.05
CA ASP A 222 -15.62 29.70 -9.93
C ASP A 222 -15.56 28.68 -8.77
N PRO A 223 -16.60 28.62 -7.90
CA PRO A 223 -16.58 27.74 -6.73
C PRO A 223 -16.39 26.26 -7.05
N ALA A 224 -16.95 25.74 -8.15
CA ALA A 224 -16.76 24.32 -8.53
C ALA A 224 -15.33 24.03 -8.99
N GLU A 225 -14.72 24.98 -9.72
CA GLU A 225 -13.30 24.90 -10.10
C GLU A 225 -12.40 24.99 -8.85
N TYR A 226 -12.67 25.91 -7.95
CA TYR A 226 -11.94 26.05 -6.68
C TYR A 226 -11.97 24.77 -5.85
N LEU A 227 -13.16 24.20 -5.66
CA LEU A 227 -13.32 22.96 -4.91
C LEU A 227 -12.52 21.82 -5.52
N LYS A 228 -12.57 21.68 -6.84
CA LYS A 228 -11.83 20.62 -7.57
C LYS A 228 -10.32 20.78 -7.41
N ARG A 229 -9.78 21.96 -7.68
CA ARG A 229 -8.34 22.24 -7.57
C ARG A 229 -7.85 22.07 -6.14
N SER A 230 -8.58 22.61 -5.17
CA SER A 230 -8.25 22.45 -3.75
C SER A 230 -8.29 20.98 -3.31
N TYR A 231 -9.27 20.20 -3.79
CA TYR A 231 -9.32 18.75 -3.54
C TYR A 231 -8.09 18.03 -4.07
N GLU A 232 -7.71 18.29 -5.33
CA GLU A 232 -6.54 17.67 -5.97
C GLU A 232 -5.25 17.98 -5.18
N ASN A 233 -5.06 19.24 -4.77
CA ASN A 233 -3.90 19.65 -3.97
C ASN A 233 -3.93 19.02 -2.56
N MET A 234 -5.07 19.08 -1.86
CA MET A 234 -5.24 18.47 -0.54
C MET A 234 -5.00 16.95 -0.59
N LYS A 235 -5.54 16.27 -1.61
CA LYS A 235 -5.33 14.83 -1.81
C LYS A 235 -3.85 14.52 -1.95
N LYS A 236 -3.14 15.22 -2.85
CA LYS A 236 -1.70 15.05 -3.05
C LYS A 236 -0.90 15.24 -1.77
N MET A 237 -1.18 16.32 -1.00
CA MET A 237 -0.49 16.62 0.27
C MET A 237 -0.86 15.67 1.41
N SER A 238 -2.09 15.12 1.40
CA SER A 238 -2.55 14.17 2.42
C SER A 238 -2.07 12.73 2.20
N GLU A 239 -1.56 12.41 1.02
CA GLU A 239 -1.04 11.08 0.72
C GLU A 239 0.21 10.80 1.55
N LYS A 240 0.17 9.72 2.32
CA LYS A 240 1.36 9.22 3.00
C LYS A 240 2.32 8.64 1.96
N ILE A 241 3.55 9.12 1.98
CA ILE A 241 4.65 8.56 1.18
C ILE A 241 5.43 7.60 2.06
N LEU A 242 5.52 6.35 1.62
CA LEU A 242 6.30 5.30 2.26
C LEU A 242 7.80 5.56 2.04
N ARG A 243 8.58 5.63 3.10
CA ARG A 243 10.02 5.89 3.06
C ARG A 243 10.77 4.56 3.06
N LEU A 244 11.42 4.25 1.94
CA LEU A 244 12.06 2.96 1.69
C LEU A 244 13.57 3.00 1.92
N GLY A 245 14.09 1.98 2.60
CA GLY A 245 15.49 1.60 2.58
C GLY A 245 15.71 0.43 1.62
N VAL A 246 16.76 0.47 0.83
CA VAL A 246 17.14 -0.61 -0.10
C VAL A 246 18.35 -1.34 0.47
N ILE A 247 18.23 -2.65 0.70
CA ILE A 247 19.31 -3.52 1.19
C ILE A 247 19.69 -4.50 0.08
N GLY A 248 20.88 -4.31 -0.50
CA GLY A 248 21.34 -4.98 -1.72
C GLY A 248 21.04 -4.16 -2.97
N CYS A 249 22.07 -3.49 -3.51
CA CYS A 249 21.98 -2.64 -4.71
C CYS A 249 22.54 -3.36 -5.96
N GLY A 250 22.28 -4.68 -6.07
CA GLY A 250 22.73 -5.53 -7.16
C GLY A 250 21.88 -5.44 -8.43
N GLY A 251 21.98 -6.46 -9.28
CA GLY A 251 21.30 -6.52 -10.60
C GLY A 251 19.77 -6.44 -10.50
N ILE A 252 19.15 -7.22 -9.60
CA ILE A 252 17.69 -7.24 -9.43
C ILE A 252 17.16 -5.91 -8.86
N ALA A 253 17.91 -5.27 -7.97
CA ALA A 253 17.58 -3.97 -7.44
C ALA A 253 17.56 -2.90 -8.55
N ASN A 254 18.63 -2.84 -9.36
CA ASN A 254 18.77 -1.86 -10.44
C ASN A 254 17.85 -2.12 -11.65
N GLY A 255 17.58 -3.39 -11.97
CA GLY A 255 16.80 -3.74 -13.17
C GLY A 255 15.29 -3.81 -12.94
N LYS A 256 14.85 -4.01 -11.69
CA LYS A 256 13.44 -4.26 -11.35
C LYS A 256 12.92 -3.32 -10.26
N HIS A 257 13.37 -3.51 -9.02
CA HIS A 257 12.71 -2.90 -7.86
C HIS A 257 12.89 -1.39 -7.78
N MET A 258 14.12 -0.87 -7.87
CA MET A 258 14.35 0.58 -7.78
C MET A 258 13.69 1.36 -8.91
N PRO A 259 13.70 0.91 -10.19
CA PRO A 259 12.90 1.55 -11.25
C PRO A 259 11.40 1.55 -10.98
N ALA A 260 10.83 0.45 -10.45
CA ALA A 260 9.41 0.36 -10.11
C ALA A 260 9.05 1.32 -8.95
N GLU A 261 9.84 1.32 -7.87
CA GLU A 261 9.61 2.23 -6.75
C GLU A 261 9.83 3.70 -7.10
N LYS A 262 10.70 4.00 -8.08
CA LYS A 262 10.86 5.38 -8.59
C LYS A 262 9.62 5.88 -9.34
N ARG A 263 8.87 4.97 -9.98
CA ARG A 263 7.58 5.28 -10.64
C ARG A 263 6.40 5.26 -9.67
N ASN A 264 6.56 4.68 -8.48
CA ASN A 264 5.53 4.60 -7.46
C ASN A 264 5.33 5.95 -6.76
N PRO A 265 4.22 6.67 -6.97
CA PRO A 265 4.02 7.99 -6.38
C PRO A 265 3.83 7.95 -4.85
N ARG A 266 3.60 6.75 -4.28
CA ARG A 266 3.35 6.55 -2.85
C ARG A 266 4.59 6.05 -2.09
N ALA A 267 5.75 5.96 -2.76
CA ALA A 267 7.00 5.53 -2.16
C ALA A 267 8.14 6.50 -2.49
N LYS A 268 9.12 6.57 -1.61
CA LYS A 268 10.36 7.31 -1.80
C LYS A 268 11.52 6.53 -1.22
N MET A 269 12.51 6.22 -2.04
CA MET A 269 13.75 5.61 -1.58
C MET A 269 14.63 6.66 -0.88
N VAL A 270 14.88 6.48 0.41
CA VAL A 270 15.60 7.45 1.26
C VAL A 270 16.93 6.92 1.78
N ALA A 271 17.19 5.62 1.61
CA ALA A 271 18.43 4.99 2.06
C ALA A 271 18.82 3.81 1.17
N PHE A 272 20.12 3.64 0.92
CA PHE A 272 20.68 2.58 0.09
C PHE A 272 21.82 1.90 0.84
N CYS A 273 21.80 0.57 0.89
CA CYS A 273 22.81 -0.23 1.56
C CYS A 273 23.34 -1.35 0.65
N ASP A 274 24.65 -1.44 0.52
CA ASP A 274 25.35 -2.58 -0.10
C ASP A 274 26.71 -2.75 0.55
N ILE A 275 27.17 -3.98 0.73
CA ILE A 275 28.53 -4.27 1.25
C ILE A 275 29.63 -3.73 0.33
N VAL A 276 29.29 -3.43 -0.94
CA VAL A 276 30.14 -2.75 -1.91
C VAL A 276 29.69 -1.28 -1.97
N PRO A 277 30.44 -0.34 -1.37
CA PRO A 277 30.02 1.06 -1.23
C PRO A 277 29.63 1.73 -2.55
N GLU A 278 30.37 1.44 -3.62
CA GLU A 278 30.18 2.03 -4.94
C GLU A 278 28.81 1.67 -5.55
N ARG A 279 28.23 0.50 -5.18
CA ARG A 279 26.89 0.10 -5.61
C ARG A 279 25.81 0.92 -4.91
N ALA A 280 25.96 1.15 -3.62
CA ALA A 280 25.02 1.95 -2.84
C ALA A 280 25.07 3.44 -3.26
N GLU A 281 26.26 3.99 -3.49
CA GLU A 281 26.44 5.36 -4.00
C GLU A 281 25.84 5.54 -5.40
N LYS A 282 26.05 4.56 -6.30
CA LYS A 282 25.43 4.57 -7.62
C LYS A 282 23.91 4.51 -7.52
N ALA A 283 23.37 3.66 -6.67
CA ALA A 283 21.93 3.54 -6.46
C ALA A 283 21.31 4.84 -5.92
N LYS A 284 21.96 5.49 -4.95
CA LYS A 284 21.58 6.84 -4.48
C LYS A 284 21.54 7.85 -5.62
N LYS A 285 22.59 7.88 -6.45
CA LYS A 285 22.67 8.82 -7.59
C LYS A 285 21.56 8.63 -8.61
N ASP A 286 21.21 7.35 -8.92
CA ASP A 286 20.27 7.02 -10.00
C ASP A 286 18.81 7.08 -9.53
N PHE A 287 18.55 6.76 -8.25
CA PHE A 287 17.20 6.52 -7.72
C PHE A 287 16.84 7.34 -6.48
N GLY A 288 17.81 7.87 -5.73
CA GLY A 288 17.63 8.73 -4.58
C GLY A 288 17.63 10.22 -4.90
N ASP A 289 17.87 11.00 -3.85
CA ASP A 289 18.11 12.45 -3.93
C ASP A 289 19.32 12.86 -3.05
N GLU A 290 19.57 14.16 -2.94
CA GLU A 290 20.69 14.71 -2.15
C GLU A 290 20.61 14.32 -0.67
N ASN A 291 19.40 14.19 -0.12
CA ASN A 291 19.13 13.86 1.29
C ASN A 291 19.11 12.36 1.57
N SER A 292 19.18 11.51 0.54
CA SER A 292 19.22 10.06 0.71
C SER A 292 20.51 9.61 1.38
N ALA A 293 20.40 8.66 2.32
CA ALA A 293 21.56 8.12 3.03
C ALA A 293 22.19 6.91 2.32
N VAL A 294 23.48 6.66 2.58
CA VAL A 294 24.20 5.48 2.09
C VAL A 294 24.81 4.74 3.29
N TYR A 295 24.67 3.42 3.28
CA TYR A 295 25.16 2.53 4.31
C TYR A 295 25.94 1.36 3.70
N THR A 296 26.89 0.82 4.45
CA THR A 296 27.61 -0.43 4.11
C THR A 296 27.23 -1.59 5.04
N ASP A 297 26.56 -1.28 6.14
CA ASP A 297 25.98 -2.24 7.08
C ASP A 297 24.47 -2.01 7.19
N TYR A 298 23.68 -3.03 6.85
CA TYR A 298 22.21 -2.95 6.92
C TYR A 298 21.71 -2.69 8.35
N LYS A 299 22.44 -3.12 9.37
CA LYS A 299 22.08 -2.88 10.78
C LYS A 299 22.10 -1.39 11.14
N GLU A 300 23.01 -0.63 10.54
CA GLU A 300 23.03 0.83 10.70
C GLU A 300 21.84 1.47 9.95
N LEU A 301 21.52 1.00 8.73
CA LEU A 301 20.32 1.44 8.02
C LEU A 301 19.05 1.18 8.84
N LEU A 302 18.92 0.03 9.51
CA LEU A 302 17.74 -0.31 10.29
C LEU A 302 17.53 0.58 11.52
N LYS A 303 18.58 1.24 12.03
CA LYS A 303 18.48 2.21 13.13
C LYS A 303 17.88 3.54 12.71
N ASP A 304 17.83 3.85 11.42
CA ASP A 304 17.26 5.10 10.92
C ASP A 304 15.76 5.13 11.16
N PRO A 305 15.27 6.04 12.04
CA PRO A 305 13.84 6.13 12.36
C PRO A 305 12.99 6.69 11.21
N THR A 306 13.63 7.27 10.20
CA THR A 306 12.93 7.86 9.06
C THR A 306 12.52 6.81 8.01
N ILE A 307 13.00 5.59 8.10
CA ILE A 307 12.67 4.48 7.19
C ILE A 307 11.44 3.75 7.72
N ASP A 308 10.41 3.62 6.89
CA ASP A 308 9.17 2.90 7.22
C ASP A 308 9.24 1.42 6.83
N ALA A 309 9.87 1.14 5.68
CA ALA A 309 9.96 -0.20 5.11
C ALA A 309 11.29 -0.42 4.40
N VAL A 310 11.67 -1.67 4.21
CA VAL A 310 12.88 -2.03 3.48
C VAL A 310 12.59 -3.04 2.38
N LEU A 311 13.39 -2.94 1.31
CA LEU A 311 13.49 -3.93 0.25
C LEU A 311 14.73 -4.77 0.51
N VAL A 312 14.57 -6.08 0.75
CA VAL A 312 15.68 -7.04 0.95
C VAL A 312 15.96 -7.73 -0.38
N LEU A 313 17.02 -7.30 -1.05
CA LEU A 313 17.37 -7.66 -2.43
C LEU A 313 18.78 -8.29 -2.52
N THR A 314 19.16 -9.01 -1.50
CA THR A 314 20.45 -9.68 -1.33
C THR A 314 20.46 -11.06 -2.00
N HIS A 315 21.46 -11.88 -1.76
CA HIS A 315 21.43 -13.30 -2.15
C HIS A 315 20.64 -14.14 -1.13
N ASN A 316 20.19 -15.32 -1.56
CA ASN A 316 19.15 -16.09 -0.87
C ASN A 316 19.45 -16.42 0.59
N ALA A 317 20.70 -16.78 0.92
CA ALA A 317 21.09 -17.13 2.30
C ALA A 317 20.97 -15.95 3.29
N GLU A 318 20.96 -14.71 2.81
CA GLU A 318 20.84 -13.52 3.65
C GLU A 318 19.37 -13.10 3.88
N HIS A 319 18.41 -13.63 3.12
CA HIS A 319 17.02 -13.19 3.16
C HIS A 319 16.41 -13.30 4.56
N CYS A 320 16.58 -14.45 5.22
CA CYS A 320 15.94 -14.72 6.50
C CYS A 320 16.41 -13.77 7.58
N HIS A 321 17.71 -13.73 7.87
CA HIS A 321 18.20 -12.96 9.02
C HIS A 321 18.05 -11.45 8.82
N ILE A 322 18.28 -10.93 7.60
CA ILE A 322 18.05 -9.51 7.30
C ILE A 322 16.57 -9.14 7.46
N THR A 323 15.66 -9.98 6.95
CA THR A 323 14.21 -9.76 7.07
C THR A 323 13.77 -9.80 8.53
N VAL A 324 14.23 -10.77 9.32
CA VAL A 324 13.89 -10.89 10.75
C VAL A 324 14.42 -9.67 11.53
N ASP A 325 15.66 -9.24 11.27
CA ASP A 325 16.22 -8.05 11.90
C ASP A 325 15.44 -6.79 11.54
N ALA A 326 15.06 -6.64 10.27
CA ALA A 326 14.26 -5.50 9.80
C ALA A 326 12.87 -5.45 10.46
N LEU A 327 12.16 -6.58 10.51
CA LEU A 327 10.87 -6.69 11.17
C LEU A 327 10.96 -6.39 12.67
N ASN A 328 12.01 -6.88 13.35
CA ASN A 328 12.28 -6.60 14.75
C ASN A 328 12.67 -5.14 15.01
N ALA A 329 13.30 -4.48 14.04
CA ALA A 329 13.55 -3.04 14.05
C ALA A 329 12.29 -2.19 13.73
N GLY A 330 11.13 -2.82 13.58
CA GLY A 330 9.86 -2.15 13.33
C GLY A 330 9.65 -1.70 11.87
N LYS A 331 10.41 -2.25 10.91
CA LYS A 331 10.25 -1.95 9.49
C LYS A 331 9.33 -2.97 8.82
N HIS A 332 8.53 -2.55 7.82
CA HIS A 332 7.85 -3.44 6.89
C HIS A 332 8.86 -3.99 5.89
N VAL A 333 8.61 -5.16 5.30
CA VAL A 333 9.59 -5.81 4.42
C VAL A 333 8.95 -6.34 3.14
N LEU A 334 9.55 -6.01 1.99
CA LEU A 334 9.45 -6.77 0.76
C LEU A 334 10.79 -7.49 0.58
N CYS A 335 10.76 -8.83 0.58
CA CYS A 335 11.95 -9.65 0.37
C CYS A 335 11.89 -10.28 -1.02
N GLU A 336 13.02 -10.28 -1.74
CA GLU A 336 13.11 -11.02 -3.02
C GLU A 336 12.89 -12.53 -2.81
N LYS A 337 12.50 -13.18 -3.90
CA LYS A 337 12.35 -14.63 -3.94
C LYS A 337 13.74 -15.32 -4.03
N PRO A 338 13.86 -16.57 -3.60
CA PRO A 338 12.93 -17.32 -2.76
C PRO A 338 12.82 -16.70 -1.39
N MET A 339 11.73 -16.96 -0.67
CA MET A 339 11.52 -16.37 0.67
C MET A 339 12.70 -16.64 1.61
N ALA A 340 13.18 -17.88 1.61
CA ALA A 340 14.31 -18.36 2.42
C ALA A 340 14.92 -19.61 1.79
N THR A 341 16.04 -20.09 2.33
CA THR A 341 16.69 -21.33 1.90
C THR A 341 16.11 -22.59 2.56
N SER A 342 15.32 -22.43 3.64
CA SER A 342 14.60 -23.51 4.31
C SER A 342 13.23 -23.08 4.80
N TYR A 343 12.35 -24.06 5.05
CA TYR A 343 11.02 -23.80 5.62
C TYR A 343 11.09 -23.25 7.04
N GLU A 344 12.04 -23.72 7.85
CA GLU A 344 12.27 -23.20 9.21
C GLU A 344 12.60 -21.70 9.19
N GLU A 345 13.46 -21.26 8.26
CA GLU A 345 13.76 -19.84 8.08
C GLU A 345 12.56 -19.05 7.64
N ALA A 346 11.76 -19.58 6.71
CA ALA A 346 10.51 -18.94 6.28
C ALA A 346 9.52 -18.75 7.45
N GLN A 347 9.42 -19.73 8.36
CA GLN A 347 8.59 -19.63 9.56
C GLN A 347 9.10 -18.53 10.51
N LYS A 348 10.43 -18.41 10.72
CA LYS A 348 11.02 -17.33 11.53
C LYS A 348 10.65 -15.94 10.99
N MET A 349 10.65 -15.78 9.67
CA MET A 349 10.26 -14.52 9.03
C MET A 349 8.77 -14.20 9.28
N ILE A 350 7.88 -15.19 9.14
CA ILE A 350 6.43 -15.06 9.40
C ILE A 350 6.17 -14.71 10.87
N GLU A 351 6.82 -15.40 11.80
CA GLU A 351 6.69 -15.15 13.24
C GLU A 351 7.15 -13.74 13.60
N ALA A 352 8.28 -13.28 13.05
CA ALA A 352 8.77 -11.92 13.26
C ALA A 352 7.80 -10.88 12.72
N ALA A 353 7.20 -11.09 11.55
CA ALA A 353 6.19 -10.20 10.97
C ALA A 353 4.95 -10.10 11.87
N LYS A 354 4.41 -11.23 12.32
CA LYS A 354 3.25 -11.30 13.23
C LYS A 354 3.54 -10.65 14.58
N LYS A 355 4.66 -10.99 15.20
CA LYS A 355 5.07 -10.46 16.51
C LYS A 355 5.15 -8.94 16.52
N ASN A 356 5.67 -8.35 15.45
CA ASN A 356 5.89 -6.92 15.35
C ASN A 356 4.75 -6.17 14.63
N ASN A 357 3.68 -6.88 14.23
CA ASN A 357 2.58 -6.33 13.45
C ASN A 357 3.06 -5.56 12.21
N LYS A 358 3.96 -6.18 11.43
CA LYS A 358 4.54 -5.60 10.22
C LYS A 358 4.14 -6.39 8.98
N VAL A 359 4.01 -5.69 7.88
CA VAL A 359 3.78 -6.29 6.56
C VAL A 359 5.05 -6.97 6.10
N LEU A 360 4.93 -8.23 5.67
CA LEU A 360 5.94 -8.99 4.96
C LEU A 360 5.34 -9.52 3.66
N THR A 361 6.01 -9.30 2.55
CA THR A 361 5.67 -9.89 1.24
C THR A 361 6.91 -10.36 0.52
N ILE A 362 6.73 -11.23 -0.46
CA ILE A 362 7.82 -11.84 -1.23
C ILE A 362 7.68 -11.48 -2.71
N GLY A 363 8.80 -11.22 -3.37
CA GLY A 363 8.90 -10.71 -4.74
C GLY A 363 8.51 -11.72 -5.83
N TYR A 364 7.29 -12.24 -5.82
CA TYR A 364 6.75 -13.12 -6.85
C TYR A 364 6.01 -12.33 -7.95
N GLN A 365 6.76 -11.54 -8.73
CA GLN A 365 6.22 -10.63 -9.75
C GLN A 365 5.37 -11.31 -10.83
N ASN A 366 5.57 -12.61 -11.10
CA ASN A 366 4.81 -13.34 -12.13
C ASN A 366 3.31 -13.40 -11.82
N ARG A 367 2.89 -13.23 -10.56
CA ARG A 367 1.47 -13.12 -10.20
C ARG A 367 0.79 -11.87 -10.78
N TRP A 368 1.57 -10.85 -11.18
CA TRP A 368 1.10 -9.58 -11.71
C TRP A 368 1.11 -9.48 -13.24
N ARG A 369 1.52 -10.54 -13.92
CA ARG A 369 1.42 -10.60 -15.39
C ARG A 369 -0.04 -10.55 -15.82
N PRO A 370 -0.39 -9.86 -16.92
CA PRO A 370 -1.79 -9.77 -17.39
C PRO A 370 -2.45 -11.14 -17.60
N ASP A 371 -1.72 -12.09 -18.19
CA ASP A 371 -2.18 -13.46 -18.38
C ASP A 371 -2.40 -14.20 -17.05
N SER A 372 -1.52 -13.98 -16.07
CA SER A 372 -1.64 -14.54 -14.73
C SER A 372 -2.84 -13.99 -13.98
N MET A 373 -3.06 -12.67 -14.05
CA MET A 373 -4.20 -12.01 -13.40
C MET A 373 -5.52 -12.47 -14.00
N TYR A 374 -5.59 -12.60 -15.32
CA TYR A 374 -6.79 -13.10 -16.02
C TYR A 374 -7.09 -14.55 -15.62
N MET A 375 -6.08 -15.43 -15.70
CA MET A 375 -6.22 -16.84 -15.32
C MET A 375 -6.63 -16.99 -13.85
N LYS A 376 -6.07 -16.16 -12.95
CA LYS A 376 -6.47 -16.15 -11.52
C LYS A 376 -7.91 -15.72 -11.33
N GLN A 377 -8.39 -14.75 -12.10
CA GLN A 377 -9.79 -14.33 -12.02
C GLN A 377 -10.70 -15.48 -12.47
N MET A 378 -10.42 -16.15 -13.58
CA MET A 378 -11.17 -17.34 -14.02
C MET A 378 -11.20 -18.45 -12.95
N ALA A 379 -10.07 -18.68 -12.27
CA ALA A 379 -10.01 -19.65 -11.18
C ALA A 379 -10.90 -19.25 -9.99
N LYS A 380 -10.91 -17.95 -9.62
CA LYS A 380 -11.80 -17.41 -8.57
C LYS A 380 -13.29 -17.55 -8.94
N ASP A 381 -13.61 -17.34 -10.20
CA ASP A 381 -14.99 -17.43 -10.71
C ASP A 381 -15.46 -18.89 -10.89
N GLY A 382 -14.58 -19.87 -10.61
CA GLY A 382 -14.88 -21.30 -10.67
C GLY A 382 -15.03 -21.83 -12.09
N GLU A 383 -14.47 -21.14 -13.08
CA GLU A 383 -14.58 -21.52 -14.50
C GLU A 383 -13.82 -22.81 -14.82
N PHE A 384 -12.75 -23.11 -14.08
CA PHE A 384 -12.00 -24.37 -14.22
C PHE A 384 -12.66 -25.56 -13.51
N GLY A 385 -13.57 -25.30 -12.57
CA GLY A 385 -14.13 -26.34 -11.70
C GLY A 385 -13.10 -26.86 -10.68
N ASP A 386 -13.07 -28.16 -10.44
CA ASP A 386 -12.08 -28.80 -9.57
C ASP A 386 -10.77 -29.05 -10.34
N ILE A 387 -9.74 -28.30 -9.96
CA ILE A 387 -8.41 -28.42 -10.59
C ILE A 387 -7.68 -29.61 -9.98
N TYR A 388 -7.51 -30.66 -10.75
CA TYR A 388 -6.92 -31.94 -10.30
C TYR A 388 -5.52 -32.22 -10.87
N TYR A 389 -5.08 -31.47 -11.91
CA TYR A 389 -3.77 -31.64 -12.54
C TYR A 389 -3.16 -30.29 -12.88
N ALA A 390 -1.85 -30.15 -12.65
CA ALA A 390 -1.10 -28.97 -13.05
C ALA A 390 0.36 -29.33 -13.43
N GLU A 391 0.98 -28.45 -14.25
CA GLU A 391 2.41 -28.42 -14.50
C GLU A 391 2.99 -27.06 -14.14
N ALA A 392 4.08 -27.07 -13.38
CA ALA A 392 4.91 -25.90 -13.07
C ALA A 392 6.21 -26.03 -13.88
N ILE A 393 6.44 -25.13 -14.84
CA ILE A 393 7.51 -25.30 -15.83
C ILE A 393 8.47 -24.10 -15.84
N ALA A 394 9.74 -24.36 -15.58
CA ALA A 394 10.83 -23.38 -15.63
C ALA A 394 12.08 -24.05 -16.26
N ILE A 395 12.05 -24.24 -17.56
CA ILE A 395 13.08 -24.98 -18.29
C ILE A 395 13.87 -24.05 -19.19
N ARG A 396 15.17 -23.96 -18.96
CA ARG A 396 16.17 -23.39 -19.86
C ARG A 396 16.96 -24.49 -20.53
N ARG A 397 17.38 -24.26 -21.78
CA ARG A 397 18.23 -25.21 -22.54
C ARG A 397 19.70 -25.05 -22.17
N ARG A 398 20.22 -23.83 -22.22
CA ARG A 398 21.56 -23.39 -21.86
C ARG A 398 21.52 -21.92 -21.47
N ALA A 399 21.09 -21.64 -20.24
CA ALA A 399 21.07 -20.31 -19.71
C ALA A 399 21.29 -20.36 -18.17
N VAL A 400 22.49 -20.81 -17.82
CA VAL A 400 23.03 -20.82 -16.47
C VAL A 400 23.47 -19.39 -16.14
N PRO A 401 23.01 -18.78 -15.03
CA PRO A 401 23.52 -17.49 -14.57
C PRO A 401 24.99 -17.63 -14.16
N THR A 402 25.91 -16.98 -14.88
CA THR A 402 27.36 -17.07 -14.64
C THR A 402 27.90 -15.94 -13.77
N TRP A 403 27.05 -15.00 -13.39
CA TRP A 403 27.42 -13.86 -12.54
C TRP A 403 27.03 -14.08 -11.07
N GLY A 404 27.64 -13.30 -10.19
CA GLY A 404 27.34 -13.32 -8.76
C GLY A 404 27.66 -14.66 -8.11
N VAL A 405 26.69 -15.20 -7.37
CA VAL A 405 26.80 -16.42 -6.58
C VAL A 405 25.80 -17.52 -6.99
N PHE A 406 25.15 -17.39 -8.15
CA PHE A 406 24.07 -18.30 -8.58
C PHE A 406 24.46 -19.77 -8.63
N ILE A 407 25.68 -20.09 -9.06
CA ILE A 407 26.17 -21.47 -9.19
C ILE A 407 26.73 -22.04 -7.88
N ASP A 408 26.71 -21.26 -6.79
CA ASP A 408 27.19 -21.62 -5.45
C ASP A 408 26.00 -22.09 -4.59
N GLU A 409 25.88 -23.42 -4.37
CA GLU A 409 24.77 -24.01 -3.62
C GLU A 409 24.67 -23.49 -2.19
N GLU A 410 25.81 -23.25 -1.50
CA GLU A 410 25.82 -22.80 -0.11
C GLU A 410 25.16 -21.41 0.04
N LYS A 411 25.43 -20.49 -0.90
CA LYS A 411 24.90 -19.12 -0.87
C LYS A 411 23.50 -19.00 -1.42
N GLN A 412 23.10 -19.91 -2.32
CA GLN A 412 21.79 -19.84 -2.98
C GLN A 412 20.78 -20.84 -2.43
N GLY A 413 21.22 -21.86 -1.68
CA GLY A 413 20.37 -22.96 -1.22
C GLY A 413 20.04 -24.00 -2.28
N GLY A 414 20.56 -23.83 -3.50
CA GLY A 414 20.36 -24.73 -4.64
C GLY A 414 20.52 -24.01 -5.98
N GLY A 415 20.21 -24.70 -7.06
CA GLY A 415 20.33 -24.22 -8.44
C GLY A 415 18.98 -23.81 -9.04
N PRO A 416 18.64 -24.30 -10.27
CA PRO A 416 17.42 -23.90 -10.97
C PRO A 416 16.13 -24.16 -10.20
N LEU A 417 16.09 -25.15 -9.31
CA LEU A 417 14.90 -25.43 -8.51
C LEU A 417 14.53 -24.23 -7.63
N ILE A 418 15.52 -23.69 -6.94
CA ILE A 418 15.36 -22.51 -6.05
C ILE A 418 15.24 -21.22 -6.86
N ASP A 419 16.02 -21.05 -7.95
CA ASP A 419 16.06 -19.80 -8.70
C ASP A 419 14.82 -19.57 -9.56
N ILE A 420 14.50 -20.52 -10.44
CA ILE A 420 13.43 -20.37 -11.43
C ILE A 420 12.25 -21.32 -11.20
N GLY A 421 12.48 -22.50 -10.61
CA GLY A 421 11.43 -23.44 -10.22
C GLY A 421 10.47 -22.83 -9.19
N THR A 422 10.99 -22.01 -8.30
CA THR A 422 10.20 -21.25 -7.31
C THR A 422 9.12 -20.37 -7.98
N HIS A 423 9.44 -19.70 -9.09
CA HIS A 423 8.48 -18.88 -9.83
C HIS A 423 7.35 -19.69 -10.46
N ALA A 424 7.70 -20.83 -11.09
CA ALA A 424 6.70 -21.67 -11.73
C ALA A 424 5.79 -22.36 -10.69
N LEU A 425 6.38 -22.83 -9.58
CA LEU A 425 5.61 -23.46 -8.51
C LEU A 425 4.70 -22.47 -7.81
N ASP A 426 5.21 -21.27 -7.47
CA ASP A 426 4.40 -20.19 -6.89
C ASP A 426 3.20 -19.85 -7.77
N LEU A 427 3.45 -19.62 -9.05
CA LEU A 427 2.41 -19.30 -10.03
C LEU A 427 1.35 -20.42 -10.10
N THR A 428 1.77 -21.68 -10.12
CA THR A 428 0.89 -22.85 -10.18
C THR A 428 0.00 -22.95 -8.93
N LEU A 429 0.60 -22.88 -7.73
CA LEU A 429 -0.15 -22.89 -6.47
C LEU A 429 -1.12 -21.70 -6.37
N HIS A 430 -0.69 -20.54 -6.86
CA HIS A 430 -1.54 -19.34 -6.90
C HIS A 430 -2.76 -19.55 -7.81
N MET A 431 -2.59 -20.15 -9.01
CA MET A 431 -3.72 -20.45 -9.91
C MET A 431 -4.66 -21.48 -9.32
N MET A 432 -4.12 -22.56 -8.76
CA MET A 432 -4.90 -23.62 -8.10
C MET A 432 -5.59 -23.12 -6.81
N ASN A 433 -5.13 -22.02 -6.23
CA ASN A 433 -5.50 -21.56 -4.88
C ASN A 433 -5.42 -22.69 -3.84
N ASN A 434 -4.40 -23.55 -3.96
CA ASN A 434 -4.21 -24.71 -3.12
C ASN A 434 -2.77 -24.73 -2.59
N TYR A 435 -2.64 -24.60 -1.27
CA TYR A 435 -1.36 -24.54 -0.56
C TYR A 435 -1.24 -25.66 0.50
N GLU A 436 -1.95 -26.77 0.29
CA GLU A 436 -1.95 -27.91 1.20
C GLU A 436 -1.33 -29.15 0.53
N PRO A 437 0.01 -29.25 0.44
CA PRO A 437 0.66 -30.44 -0.08
C PRO A 437 0.49 -31.62 0.90
N ALA A 438 0.30 -32.82 0.38
CA ALA A 438 0.25 -34.06 1.13
C ALA A 438 1.61 -34.77 1.16
N TYR A 439 2.22 -34.94 0.00
CA TYR A 439 3.59 -35.46 -0.11
C TYR A 439 4.22 -35.07 -1.45
N CYS A 440 5.55 -35.15 -1.54
CA CYS A 440 6.25 -35.02 -2.81
C CYS A 440 7.37 -36.06 -2.98
N VAL A 441 7.73 -36.27 -4.24
CA VAL A 441 8.91 -37.01 -4.65
C VAL A 441 9.68 -36.15 -5.64
N GLY A 442 11.00 -36.07 -5.51
CA GLY A 442 11.81 -35.31 -6.44
C GLY A 442 13.19 -35.87 -6.71
N LYS A 443 13.80 -35.37 -7.77
CA LYS A 443 15.14 -35.73 -8.22
C LYS A 443 15.88 -34.53 -8.76
N THR A 444 17.12 -34.32 -8.33
CA THR A 444 18.05 -33.32 -8.87
C THR A 444 19.15 -33.99 -9.72
N PHE A 445 19.74 -33.21 -10.60
CA PHE A 445 20.76 -33.68 -11.51
C PHE A 445 21.94 -32.69 -11.59
N HIS A 446 23.16 -33.26 -11.61
CA HIS A 446 24.44 -32.58 -11.84
C HIS A 446 25.10 -33.20 -13.08
N LYS A 447 24.45 -33.09 -14.25
CA LYS A 447 24.88 -33.75 -15.47
C LYS A 447 25.67 -32.87 -16.43
N LEU A 448 25.33 -31.58 -16.45
CA LEU A 448 25.90 -30.64 -17.38
C LEU A 448 26.78 -29.59 -16.69
N ASN A 449 26.67 -29.42 -15.38
CA ASN A 449 27.44 -28.46 -14.59
C ASN A 449 28.98 -28.69 -14.69
N LYS A 450 29.44 -29.92 -14.94
CA LYS A 450 30.85 -30.25 -15.15
C LYS A 450 31.27 -30.29 -16.63
N ASN A 451 30.40 -29.88 -17.54
CA ASN A 451 30.70 -29.85 -18.96
C ASN A 451 31.49 -28.58 -19.33
N THR A 452 32.67 -28.75 -19.93
CA THR A 452 33.54 -27.65 -20.36
C THR A 452 33.11 -27.01 -21.69
N GLN A 453 32.34 -27.74 -22.50
CA GLN A 453 31.71 -27.20 -23.71
C GLN A 453 30.30 -26.73 -23.38
N THR A 454 30.19 -25.55 -22.78
CA THR A 454 28.96 -25.11 -22.15
C THR A 454 27.88 -24.75 -23.17
N GLY A 455 28.22 -24.03 -24.23
CA GLY A 455 27.25 -23.45 -25.18
C GLY A 455 26.24 -22.55 -24.50
N ASN A 456 26.62 -21.92 -23.38
CA ASN A 456 25.73 -21.12 -22.52
C ASN A 456 25.47 -19.73 -23.10
N ALA A 457 24.22 -19.26 -22.97
CA ALA A 457 23.79 -17.97 -23.51
C ALA A 457 24.51 -16.75 -22.87
N TRP A 458 24.99 -16.92 -21.64
CA TRP A 458 25.62 -15.86 -20.85
C TRP A 458 27.11 -16.11 -20.58
N GLY A 459 27.78 -16.75 -21.51
CA GLY A 459 29.18 -17.12 -21.38
C GLY A 459 29.41 -18.45 -20.62
N ASP A 460 30.64 -18.94 -20.63
CA ASP A 460 31.00 -20.21 -19.99
C ASP A 460 30.91 -20.08 -18.47
N TRP A 461 30.40 -21.14 -17.83
CA TRP A 461 30.44 -21.26 -16.37
C TRP A 461 31.76 -21.84 -15.89
N ASP A 462 32.12 -21.51 -14.67
CA ASP A 462 33.25 -22.10 -13.96
C ASP A 462 32.85 -23.50 -13.42
N VAL A 463 33.36 -24.56 -14.01
CA VAL A 463 33.00 -25.93 -13.65
C VAL A 463 33.43 -26.34 -12.24
N ASP A 464 34.46 -25.71 -11.69
CA ASP A 464 34.97 -25.99 -10.34
C ASP A 464 34.10 -25.29 -9.26
N ARG A 465 33.57 -24.13 -9.59
CA ARG A 465 32.66 -23.37 -8.71
C ARG A 465 31.21 -23.80 -8.83
N PHE A 466 30.81 -24.53 -9.86
CA PHE A 466 29.43 -24.95 -10.07
C PHE A 466 29.08 -26.14 -9.16
N THR A 467 28.62 -25.85 -7.97
CA THR A 467 28.22 -26.84 -6.95
C THR A 467 26.73 -27.15 -6.96
N ALA A 468 25.88 -26.22 -7.39
CA ALA A 468 24.44 -26.39 -7.48
C ALA A 468 24.05 -27.44 -8.57
N GLU A 469 22.84 -27.96 -8.50
CA GLU A 469 22.24 -28.79 -9.54
C GLU A 469 22.01 -27.99 -10.84
N ASP A 470 21.99 -28.66 -11.99
CA ASP A 470 21.68 -28.06 -13.30
C ASP A 470 20.23 -28.34 -13.77
N ALA A 471 19.56 -29.30 -13.15
CA ALA A 471 18.16 -29.63 -13.39
C ALA A 471 17.51 -30.32 -12.17
N ALA A 472 16.22 -30.10 -11.97
CA ALA A 472 15.42 -30.73 -10.92
C ALA A 472 13.98 -30.99 -11.40
N PHE A 473 13.41 -32.11 -10.95
CA PHE A 473 12.04 -32.51 -11.27
C PHE A 473 11.34 -33.01 -10.02
N GLY A 474 10.05 -32.61 -9.85
CA GLY A 474 9.25 -32.99 -8.71
C GLY A 474 7.86 -33.46 -9.12
N PHE A 475 7.32 -34.42 -8.36
CA PHE A 475 5.92 -34.83 -8.39
C PHE A 475 5.32 -34.52 -7.01
N ILE A 476 4.35 -33.64 -6.96
CA ILE A 476 3.72 -33.17 -5.74
C ILE A 476 2.26 -33.62 -5.76
N VAL A 477 1.80 -34.21 -4.66
CA VAL A 477 0.39 -34.56 -4.43
C VAL A 477 -0.16 -33.63 -3.35
N MET A 478 -1.28 -32.97 -3.65
CA MET A 478 -1.98 -32.09 -2.73
C MET A 478 -2.98 -32.88 -1.86
N LYS A 479 -3.38 -32.36 -0.69
CA LYS A 479 -4.33 -33.05 0.22
C LYS A 479 -5.69 -33.37 -0.41
N ASN A 480 -6.14 -32.54 -1.37
CA ASN A 480 -7.37 -32.80 -2.14
C ASN A 480 -7.19 -33.85 -3.27
N GLY A 481 -6.01 -34.42 -3.43
CA GLY A 481 -5.68 -35.42 -4.46
C GLY A 481 -5.17 -34.82 -5.79
N ALA A 482 -5.18 -33.49 -5.96
CA ALA A 482 -4.59 -32.86 -7.13
C ALA A 482 -3.09 -33.13 -7.22
N VAL A 483 -2.57 -33.16 -8.44
CA VAL A 483 -1.14 -33.42 -8.68
C VAL A 483 -0.48 -32.28 -9.46
N ILE A 484 0.79 -32.01 -9.12
CA ILE A 484 1.61 -31.01 -9.80
C ILE A 484 2.93 -31.68 -10.26
N TYR A 485 3.27 -31.50 -11.54
CA TYR A 485 4.60 -31.84 -12.08
C TYR A 485 5.46 -30.58 -12.14
N LEU A 486 6.49 -30.53 -11.31
CA LEU A 486 7.47 -29.44 -11.32
C LEU A 486 8.66 -29.84 -12.21
N LYS A 487 9.00 -28.96 -13.14
CA LYS A 487 10.12 -29.13 -14.08
C LYS A 487 10.98 -27.88 -14.02
N SER A 488 12.24 -28.00 -13.62
CA SER A 488 13.16 -26.88 -13.55
C SER A 488 14.54 -27.22 -14.07
N SER A 489 15.14 -26.35 -14.90
CA SER A 489 16.54 -26.51 -15.32
C SER A 489 17.16 -25.21 -15.83
N TRP A 490 18.44 -25.02 -15.57
CA TRP A 490 19.27 -24.04 -16.25
C TRP A 490 19.95 -24.60 -17.51
N ALA A 491 20.22 -25.91 -17.49
CA ALA A 491 20.85 -26.62 -18.62
C ALA A 491 20.20 -27.97 -18.80
N LEU A 492 19.56 -28.17 -19.96
CA LEU A 492 18.92 -29.42 -20.35
C LEU A 492 18.95 -29.58 -21.86
N ASN A 493 19.31 -30.76 -22.35
CA ASN A 493 19.33 -31.06 -23.79
C ASN A 493 17.90 -31.30 -24.31
N MET A 494 17.17 -30.23 -24.59
CA MET A 494 15.82 -30.28 -25.16
C MET A 494 15.61 -29.22 -26.23
N ALA A 495 14.65 -29.41 -27.10
CA ALA A 495 14.40 -28.53 -28.23
C ALA A 495 13.59 -27.28 -27.85
N ASN A 496 12.59 -27.45 -26.98
CA ASN A 496 11.58 -26.41 -26.66
C ASN A 496 11.69 -25.99 -25.18
N PRO A 497 12.63 -25.09 -24.83
CA PRO A 497 12.69 -24.55 -23.49
C PRO A 497 11.52 -23.58 -23.28
N ILE A 498 10.97 -23.55 -22.06
CA ILE A 498 9.95 -22.60 -21.66
C ILE A 498 10.04 -22.33 -20.16
N GLU A 499 9.90 -21.08 -19.77
CA GLU A 499 10.17 -20.64 -18.40
C GLU A 499 9.03 -19.83 -17.81
N ALA A 500 8.83 -20.00 -16.51
CA ALA A 500 7.88 -19.27 -15.68
C ALA A 500 6.42 -19.37 -16.20
N VAL A 501 5.99 -20.59 -16.52
CA VAL A 501 4.65 -20.89 -17.02
C VAL A 501 4.00 -22.02 -16.23
N THR A 502 2.68 -22.07 -16.29
CA THR A 502 1.87 -23.14 -15.70
C THR A 502 0.84 -23.67 -16.69
N THR A 503 0.52 -24.95 -16.54
CA THR A 503 -0.66 -25.59 -17.12
C THR A 503 -1.56 -26.03 -15.98
N ILE A 504 -2.87 -25.80 -16.08
CA ILE A 504 -3.87 -26.33 -15.15
C ILE A 504 -5.00 -27.03 -15.89
N CYS A 505 -5.47 -28.15 -15.35
CA CYS A 505 -6.61 -28.89 -15.87
C CYS A 505 -7.64 -29.08 -14.75
N GLY A 506 -8.80 -28.51 -14.95
CA GLY A 506 -9.96 -28.72 -14.11
C GLY A 506 -11.00 -29.59 -14.78
N ASP A 507 -12.04 -29.97 -14.07
CA ASP A 507 -13.13 -30.82 -14.57
C ASP A 507 -14.10 -30.08 -15.50
N LYS A 508 -14.07 -28.73 -15.53
CA LYS A 508 -14.89 -27.89 -16.44
C LYS A 508 -14.07 -27.30 -17.59
N ALA A 509 -12.86 -26.86 -17.33
CA ALA A 509 -11.98 -26.24 -18.31
C ALA A 509 -10.51 -26.39 -17.89
N GLY A 510 -9.62 -26.07 -18.80
CA GLY A 510 -8.18 -26.01 -18.56
C GLY A 510 -7.55 -24.77 -19.18
N ALA A 511 -6.34 -24.46 -18.76
CA ALA A 511 -5.54 -23.39 -19.36
C ALA A 511 -4.04 -23.73 -19.33
N ASP A 512 -3.31 -23.22 -20.30
CA ASP A 512 -1.85 -23.29 -20.36
C ASP A 512 -1.24 -21.97 -20.86
N MET A 513 0.00 -21.74 -20.49
CA MET A 513 0.79 -20.56 -20.89
C MET A 513 1.91 -20.91 -21.88
N LEU A 514 1.85 -22.07 -22.55
CA LEU A 514 2.94 -22.60 -23.37
C LEU A 514 3.19 -21.81 -24.68
N ASP A 515 2.19 -21.12 -25.18
CA ASP A 515 2.27 -20.26 -26.37
C ASP A 515 1.35 -19.04 -26.18
N GLY A 516 1.68 -18.22 -25.16
CA GLY A 516 0.75 -17.29 -24.57
C GLY A 516 -0.37 -18.01 -23.80
N LEU A 517 -1.27 -17.29 -23.15
CA LEU A 517 -2.38 -17.92 -22.44
C LEU A 517 -3.39 -18.52 -23.42
N ARG A 518 -3.67 -19.81 -23.27
CA ARG A 518 -4.71 -20.55 -23.98
C ARG A 518 -5.67 -21.16 -22.97
N VAL A 519 -6.95 -20.92 -23.15
CA VAL A 519 -8.04 -21.51 -22.36
C VAL A 519 -8.77 -22.52 -23.22
N ASN A 520 -9.05 -23.70 -22.71
CA ASN A 520 -9.71 -24.77 -23.43
C ASN A 520 -10.85 -25.39 -22.59
N GLY A 521 -11.84 -25.97 -23.29
CA GLY A 521 -12.98 -26.61 -22.65
C GLY A 521 -13.96 -27.15 -23.67
N VAL A 522 -15.21 -27.38 -23.25
CA VAL A 522 -16.31 -27.83 -24.10
C VAL A 522 -17.46 -26.83 -24.03
N LYS A 523 -17.94 -26.37 -25.20
CA LYS A 523 -19.10 -25.50 -25.30
C LYS A 523 -20.01 -26.01 -26.41
N ASN A 524 -21.31 -26.16 -26.13
CA ASN A 524 -22.31 -26.67 -27.06
C ASN A 524 -21.92 -28.02 -27.68
N GLY A 525 -21.33 -28.92 -26.88
CA GLY A 525 -20.87 -30.25 -27.32
C GLY A 525 -19.62 -30.25 -28.23
N ARG A 526 -18.91 -29.14 -28.33
CA ARG A 526 -17.68 -29.01 -29.11
C ARG A 526 -16.52 -28.52 -28.24
N GLN A 527 -15.36 -29.11 -28.44
CA GLN A 527 -14.12 -28.60 -27.85
C GLN A 527 -13.81 -27.23 -28.43
N TYR A 528 -13.34 -26.33 -27.59
CA TYR A 528 -12.86 -25.02 -28.00
C TYR A 528 -11.47 -24.74 -27.41
N MET A 529 -10.75 -23.84 -28.07
CA MET A 529 -9.54 -23.19 -27.57
C MET A 529 -9.69 -21.69 -27.79
N MET A 530 -9.42 -20.90 -26.76
CA MET A 530 -9.47 -19.45 -26.77
C MET A 530 -8.12 -18.89 -26.38
N LYS A 531 -7.63 -17.88 -27.09
CA LYS A 531 -6.49 -17.06 -26.71
C LYS A 531 -7.02 -15.68 -26.31
N PRO A 532 -7.01 -15.30 -25.03
CA PRO A 532 -7.37 -13.95 -24.62
C PRO A 532 -6.41 -12.92 -25.23
N ASP A 533 -6.95 -11.80 -25.68
CA ASP A 533 -6.15 -10.70 -26.20
C ASP A 533 -5.87 -9.69 -25.09
N PHE A 534 -4.61 -9.61 -24.67
CA PHE A 534 -4.14 -8.66 -23.65
C PHE A 534 -3.68 -7.32 -24.24
N HIS A 535 -3.73 -7.18 -25.57
CA HIS A 535 -3.38 -5.94 -26.29
C HIS A 535 -4.62 -5.15 -26.71
N ALA A 536 -5.82 -5.65 -26.43
CA ALA A 536 -7.09 -5.01 -26.79
C ALA A 536 -7.23 -3.67 -26.04
N GLY A 537 -7.30 -2.57 -26.79
CA GLY A 537 -7.50 -1.22 -26.25
C GLY A 537 -6.54 -0.16 -26.75
N SER A 538 -5.56 -0.49 -27.58
CA SER A 538 -4.77 0.53 -28.28
C SER A 538 -5.64 1.21 -29.34
N VAL A 539 -6.36 2.25 -28.95
CA VAL A 539 -6.96 3.19 -29.89
C VAL A 539 -5.83 4.08 -30.39
N ALA A 540 -5.71 4.26 -31.72
CA ALA A 540 -4.59 4.96 -32.38
C ALA A 540 -4.35 6.44 -31.94
N PHE A 541 -5.15 6.95 -30.99
CA PHE A 541 -5.03 8.29 -30.40
C PHE A 541 -4.69 8.32 -28.91
N PHE A 542 -4.54 7.17 -28.24
CA PHE A 542 -4.10 7.08 -26.85
C PHE A 542 -2.83 6.23 -26.77
N GLU A 543 -1.69 6.83 -27.03
CA GLU A 543 -0.40 6.32 -26.58
C GLU A 543 -0.39 6.38 -25.05
N GLY A 544 -0.52 5.24 -24.36
CA GLY A 544 -0.46 5.19 -22.90
C GLY A 544 -1.13 3.98 -22.24
N ALA A 545 -1.83 3.13 -22.97
CA ALA A 545 -2.37 1.88 -22.42
C ALA A 545 -1.47 0.67 -22.72
N GLY A 546 -0.16 0.82 -22.58
CA GLY A 546 0.73 -0.31 -22.32
C GLY A 546 0.40 -0.81 -20.92
N GLY A 547 0.14 -2.10 -20.76
CA GLY A 547 -0.14 -2.69 -19.44
C GLY A 547 0.94 -2.29 -18.45
N SER A 548 0.57 -2.00 -17.20
CA SER A 548 1.51 -1.66 -16.14
C SER A 548 2.55 -2.77 -16.00
N ASP A 549 3.82 -2.40 -15.84
CA ASP A 549 4.90 -3.36 -15.56
C ASP A 549 4.50 -4.19 -14.32
N PRO A 550 4.59 -5.54 -14.35
CA PRO A 550 4.31 -6.37 -13.18
C PRO A 550 5.02 -5.91 -11.91
N SER A 551 6.21 -5.33 -12.04
CA SER A 551 6.98 -4.79 -10.91
C SER A 551 6.35 -3.51 -10.33
N ASP A 552 5.70 -2.67 -11.16
CA ASP A 552 4.99 -1.49 -10.70
C ASP A 552 3.75 -1.87 -9.87
N LEU A 553 3.04 -2.92 -10.29
CA LEU A 553 1.89 -3.45 -9.55
C LEU A 553 2.31 -4.10 -8.22
N GLU A 554 3.45 -4.79 -8.20
CA GLU A 554 4.04 -5.35 -6.97
C GLU A 554 4.39 -4.23 -5.98
N ALA A 555 5.11 -3.19 -6.42
CA ALA A 555 5.47 -2.01 -5.62
C ALA A 555 4.23 -1.26 -5.10
N ALA A 556 3.24 -1.05 -5.95
CA ALA A 556 1.98 -0.40 -5.59
C ALA A 556 1.18 -1.21 -4.55
N ASN A 557 1.11 -2.54 -4.68
CA ASN A 557 0.43 -3.41 -3.70
C ASN A 557 1.13 -3.40 -2.34
N PHE A 558 2.47 -3.43 -2.31
CA PHE A 558 3.24 -3.32 -1.07
C PHE A 558 2.96 -2.01 -0.34
N SER A 559 3.02 -0.89 -1.06
CA SER A 559 2.68 0.43 -0.50
C SER A 559 1.23 0.49 0.00
N ALA A 560 0.26 -0.02 -0.78
CA ALA A 560 -1.15 -0.03 -0.40
C ALA A 560 -1.43 -0.91 0.83
N ALA A 561 -0.75 -2.06 0.94
CA ALA A 561 -0.88 -2.94 2.11
C ALA A 561 -0.42 -2.24 3.40
N ILE A 562 0.65 -1.44 3.34
CA ILE A 562 1.18 -0.73 4.50
C ILE A 562 0.34 0.52 4.83
N LEU A 563 -0.01 1.30 3.82
CA LEU A 563 -0.62 2.61 4.00
C LEU A 563 -2.14 2.56 4.19
N ASP A 564 -2.81 1.60 3.52
CA ASP A 564 -4.26 1.50 3.46
C ASP A 564 -4.81 0.20 4.07
N GLY A 565 -3.93 -0.77 4.41
CA GLY A 565 -4.37 -2.10 4.85
C GLY A 565 -4.93 -2.97 3.72
N ALA A 566 -4.53 -2.70 2.46
CA ALA A 566 -4.94 -3.52 1.32
C ALA A 566 -4.43 -4.96 1.44
N GLU A 567 -5.15 -5.90 0.85
CA GLU A 567 -4.75 -7.30 0.86
C GLU A 567 -3.47 -7.50 0.02
N LEU A 568 -2.51 -8.25 0.58
CA LEU A 568 -1.32 -8.67 -0.15
C LEU A 568 -1.67 -9.73 -1.20
N ASN A 569 -1.22 -9.52 -2.42
CA ASN A 569 -1.32 -10.56 -3.47
C ASN A 569 -0.37 -11.74 -3.20
N VAL A 570 0.78 -11.47 -2.56
CA VAL A 570 1.72 -12.51 -2.13
C VAL A 570 1.75 -12.53 -0.60
N LYS A 571 1.03 -13.47 0.00
CA LYS A 571 1.07 -13.68 1.46
C LYS A 571 2.31 -14.48 1.85
N PRO A 572 3.01 -14.14 2.94
CA PRO A 572 4.21 -14.85 3.35
C PRO A 572 3.95 -16.33 3.66
N GLU A 573 2.76 -16.68 4.17
CA GLU A 573 2.36 -18.07 4.41
C GLU A 573 2.30 -18.89 3.11
N GLN A 574 1.86 -18.28 2.00
CA GLN A 574 1.84 -18.92 0.68
C GLN A 574 3.26 -19.13 0.14
N ALA A 575 4.11 -18.12 0.28
CA ALA A 575 5.52 -18.20 -0.11
C ALA A 575 6.29 -19.27 0.71
N ALA A 576 5.98 -19.40 1.99
CA ALA A 576 6.57 -20.44 2.84
C ALA A 576 6.20 -21.86 2.39
N VAL A 577 4.99 -22.10 1.88
CA VAL A 577 4.61 -23.41 1.30
C VAL A 577 5.42 -23.71 0.04
N VAL A 578 5.70 -22.70 -0.80
CA VAL A 578 6.61 -22.88 -1.96
C VAL A 578 7.97 -23.34 -1.45
N THR A 579 8.57 -22.62 -0.51
CA THR A 579 9.88 -22.99 0.09
C THR A 579 9.84 -24.41 0.68
N ARG A 580 8.78 -24.79 1.39
CA ARG A 580 8.61 -26.12 1.99
C ARG A 580 8.61 -27.24 0.95
N ILE A 581 7.92 -27.05 -0.17
CA ILE A 581 7.88 -28.03 -1.25
C ILE A 581 9.26 -28.16 -1.94
N LEU A 582 9.94 -27.04 -2.21
CA LEU A 582 11.28 -27.06 -2.82
C LEU A 582 12.28 -27.78 -1.91
N GLU A 583 12.29 -27.49 -0.61
CA GLU A 583 13.12 -28.18 0.38
C GLU A 583 12.82 -29.68 0.43
N ALA A 584 11.54 -30.08 0.40
CA ALA A 584 11.13 -31.46 0.41
C ALA A 584 11.57 -32.24 -0.86
N ILE A 585 11.68 -31.57 -2.00
CA ILE A 585 12.25 -32.18 -3.23
C ILE A 585 13.73 -32.52 -3.03
N TYR A 586 14.53 -31.62 -2.42
CA TYR A 586 15.92 -31.90 -2.06
C TYR A 586 16.04 -33.03 -1.02
N GLN A 587 15.14 -33.05 -0.02
CA GLN A 587 15.10 -34.13 0.97
C GLN A 587 14.75 -35.47 0.33
N SER A 588 13.79 -35.49 -0.60
CA SER A 588 13.44 -36.69 -1.37
C SER A 588 14.62 -37.22 -2.22
N GLU A 589 15.38 -36.34 -2.84
CA GLU A 589 16.62 -36.69 -3.56
C GLU A 589 17.63 -37.39 -2.64
N LYS A 590 17.88 -36.77 -1.45
CA LYS A 590 18.88 -37.31 -0.50
C LYS A 590 18.47 -38.65 0.09
N THR A 591 17.19 -38.88 0.33
CA THR A 591 16.68 -40.09 0.99
C THR A 591 16.21 -41.16 0.04
N GLY A 592 15.93 -40.82 -1.21
CA GLY A 592 15.32 -41.70 -2.22
C GLY A 592 13.88 -42.11 -1.88
N LYS A 593 13.19 -41.34 -0.98
CA LYS A 593 11.84 -41.63 -0.48
C LYS A 593 10.91 -40.41 -0.65
N PRO A 594 9.60 -40.66 -0.69
CA PRO A 594 8.63 -39.58 -0.57
C PRO A 594 8.81 -38.81 0.74
N VAL A 595 8.59 -37.49 0.67
CA VAL A 595 8.49 -36.60 1.86
C VAL A 595 7.04 -36.24 2.08
N TYR A 596 6.50 -36.57 3.25
CA TYR A 596 5.13 -36.29 3.63
C TYR A 596 5.07 -34.97 4.41
N PHE A 597 3.99 -34.22 4.19
CA PHE A 597 3.70 -32.95 4.89
C PHE A 597 2.61 -33.20 5.93
N ASP A 598 2.92 -32.89 7.17
CA ASP A 598 1.97 -32.96 8.26
C ASP A 598 0.92 -31.81 8.21
#